data_c1f6ab7e8c0cd3ff95e1b5d7fd1b3eb4
#
_entry.id   c1f6ab7e8c0cd3ff95e1b5d7fd1b3eb4
#
_cell.length_a   1.000
_cell.length_b   1.000
_cell.length_c   1.000
_cell.angle_alpha   90.00
_cell.angle_beta   90.00
_cell.angle_gamma   90.00
#
_symmetry.space_group_name_H-M   'P 1'
#
loop_
_entity.id
_entity.type
_entity.pdbx_description
1 polymer ?
#
loop_
_entity_poly.entity_id
_entity_poly.type
_entity_poly.pdbx_seq_one_letter_code
_entity_poly.pdbx_strand_id
1 'polypeptide(L)'
;MTNSLAPLLHDYRSLELQAHVSIDDVVAKVSEELYELTEAIETQDPIEIQSEARDVLTNILSASSHLVDVSNIIINPNNSESDIWTLVALWSRQTATLRGRFSRGTVSIDDYRSTLTSIISRLLELIGGTSADDVIRASIAKFSSRVDAYLPDIDLKSHIAEYPDFPKLGILFRDISPLLADAEAMRYVGFELAKHCQDADVIAGLDARGFIFATLVAQILDRPLVMIRKTGKLPGSTIDESYDLEYGSNSISVQEWSILPGQRVALIDDLLATGGTMQAAARLVERVGGIVDSVLCVIALDEPFLAGQPTRESIESKYNTKSILHYS
;
A
#
# COMPACT_ATOMS: atom_id res chain seq x y z
N MET A 1 17.23 19.03 -17.22
CA MET A 1 17.18 17.73 -16.51
C MET A 1 15.80 17.71 -15.86
N THR A 2 14.89 16.94 -16.39
CA THR A 2 13.56 16.72 -15.78
C THR A 2 13.79 15.88 -14.54
N ASN A 3 13.82 16.51 -13.36
CA ASN A 3 13.80 15.76 -12.12
C ASN A 3 12.46 15.03 -12.06
N SER A 4 12.49 13.72 -11.97
CA SER A 4 11.29 12.90 -11.80
C SER A 4 10.67 13.18 -10.43
N LEU A 5 9.37 13.45 -10.38
CA LEU A 5 8.61 13.61 -9.12
C LEU A 5 8.42 12.29 -8.38
N ALA A 6 8.60 11.15 -9.06
CA ALA A 6 8.32 9.82 -8.52
C ALA A 6 9.01 9.53 -7.18
N PRO A 7 10.33 9.80 -6.97
CA PRO A 7 10.95 9.56 -5.67
C PRO A 7 10.34 10.38 -4.54
N LEU A 8 10.02 11.64 -4.80
CA LEU A 8 9.42 12.55 -3.80
C LEU A 8 8.02 12.09 -3.39
N LEU A 9 7.22 11.66 -4.37
CA LEU A 9 5.88 11.15 -4.10
C LEU A 9 5.93 9.79 -3.39
N HIS A 10 6.93 8.97 -3.69
CA HIS A 10 7.17 7.73 -2.93
C HIS A 10 7.48 8.03 -1.45
N ASP A 11 8.34 9.01 -1.17
CA ASP A 11 8.66 9.43 0.19
C ASP A 11 7.40 9.96 0.91
N TYR A 12 6.58 10.76 0.23
CA TYR A 12 5.33 11.28 0.79
C TYR A 12 4.34 10.16 1.12
N ARG A 13 4.11 9.22 0.19
CA ARG A 13 3.27 8.03 0.42
C ARG A 13 3.78 7.17 1.58
N SER A 14 5.09 7.05 1.73
CA SER A 14 5.68 6.34 2.86
C SER A 14 5.31 7.01 4.20
N LEU A 15 5.29 8.34 4.26
CA LEU A 15 4.85 9.09 5.43
C LEU A 15 3.33 8.95 5.66
N GLU A 16 2.51 8.95 4.62
CA GLU A 16 1.06 8.71 4.74
C GLU A 16 0.79 7.34 5.37
N LEU A 17 1.49 6.31 4.92
CA LEU A 17 1.39 4.98 5.52
C LEU A 17 1.88 4.96 6.97
N GLN A 18 2.95 5.69 7.29
CA GLN A 18 3.41 5.82 8.68
C GLN A 18 2.38 6.51 9.56
N ALA A 19 1.69 7.52 9.06
CA ALA A 19 0.64 8.23 9.77
C ALA A 19 -0.73 7.52 9.71
N HIS A 20 -0.79 6.29 9.15
CA HIS A 20 -2.02 5.53 8.96
C HIS A 20 -3.09 6.25 8.11
N VAL A 21 -2.65 7.00 7.12
CA VAL A 21 -3.50 7.74 6.19
C VAL A 21 -3.77 6.90 4.96
N SER A 22 -5.02 6.66 4.63
CA SER A 22 -5.42 5.95 3.41
C SER A 22 -5.56 6.91 2.23
N ILE A 23 -5.57 6.38 0.99
CA ILE A 23 -5.86 7.21 -0.20
C ILE A 23 -7.23 7.90 -0.11
N ASP A 24 -8.21 7.31 0.58
CA ASP A 24 -9.51 7.93 0.77
C ASP A 24 -9.44 9.15 1.70
N ASP A 25 -8.61 9.04 2.74
CA ASP A 25 -8.35 10.18 3.64
C ASP A 25 -7.64 11.30 2.86
N VAL A 26 -6.68 10.96 1.98
CA VAL A 26 -6.00 11.95 1.13
C VAL A 26 -6.98 12.64 0.18
N VAL A 27 -7.85 11.88 -0.48
CA VAL A 27 -8.88 12.44 -1.38
C VAL A 27 -9.89 13.31 -0.62
N ALA A 28 -10.27 12.92 0.60
CA ALA A 28 -11.14 13.73 1.46
C ALA A 28 -10.44 15.03 1.88
N LYS A 29 -9.14 14.94 2.22
CA LYS A 29 -8.34 16.10 2.62
C LYS A 29 -8.22 17.15 1.50
N VAL A 30 -8.17 16.75 0.23
CA VAL A 30 -8.20 17.71 -0.89
C VAL A 30 -9.42 18.65 -0.83
N SER A 31 -10.57 18.15 -0.39
CA SER A 31 -11.78 18.99 -0.28
C SER A 31 -11.68 20.00 0.86
N GLU A 32 -11.06 19.62 1.98
CA GLU A 32 -10.80 20.52 3.11
C GLU A 32 -9.81 21.62 2.73
N GLU A 33 -8.64 21.25 2.20
CA GLU A 33 -7.60 22.18 1.73
C GLU A 33 -8.13 23.14 0.64
N LEU A 34 -9.01 22.63 -0.23
CA LEU A 34 -9.64 23.44 -1.25
C LEU A 34 -10.58 24.49 -0.65
N TYR A 35 -11.28 24.16 0.44
CA TYR A 35 -12.11 25.12 1.18
C TYR A 35 -11.23 26.20 1.82
N GLU A 36 -10.12 25.83 2.49
CA GLU A 36 -9.17 26.75 3.10
C GLU A 36 -8.53 27.68 2.04
N LEU A 37 -8.18 27.13 0.86
CA LEU A 37 -7.73 27.94 -0.28
C LEU A 37 -8.79 28.96 -0.73
N THR A 38 -10.11 28.62 -0.65
CA THR A 38 -11.16 29.58 -0.99
C THR A 38 -11.17 30.75 -0.01
N GLU A 39 -11.15 30.44 1.28
CA GLU A 39 -11.13 31.49 2.32
C GLU A 39 -9.90 32.40 2.14
N ALA A 40 -8.74 31.80 1.88
CA ALA A 40 -7.52 32.57 1.62
C ALA A 40 -7.64 33.50 0.38
N ILE A 41 -8.26 33.02 -0.70
CA ILE A 41 -8.52 33.85 -1.89
C ILE A 41 -9.50 34.97 -1.58
N GLU A 42 -10.54 34.74 -0.80
CA GLU A 42 -11.51 35.76 -0.40
C GLU A 42 -10.89 36.83 0.51
N THR A 43 -9.99 36.44 1.42
CA THR A 43 -9.26 37.37 2.28
C THR A 43 -8.17 38.14 1.54
N GLN A 44 -7.79 37.69 0.34
CA GLN A 44 -6.70 38.25 -0.47
C GLN A 44 -5.33 38.27 0.23
N ASP A 45 -5.08 37.31 1.13
CA ASP A 45 -3.78 37.15 1.75
C ASP A 45 -2.85 36.30 0.87
N PRO A 46 -1.80 36.89 0.26
CA PRO A 46 -0.93 36.17 -0.65
C PRO A 46 -0.14 35.02 0.01
N ILE A 47 0.12 35.12 1.32
CA ILE A 47 0.87 34.10 2.06
C ILE A 47 -0.01 32.90 2.31
N GLU A 48 -1.26 33.12 2.74
CA GLU A 48 -2.22 32.06 2.93
C GLU A 48 -2.58 31.39 1.61
N ILE A 49 -2.85 32.15 0.53
CA ILE A 49 -3.10 31.60 -0.81
C ILE A 49 -1.99 30.65 -1.25
N GLN A 50 -0.72 31.07 -1.06
CA GLN A 50 0.42 30.22 -1.44
C GLN A 50 0.53 28.97 -0.57
N SER A 51 0.23 29.06 0.73
CA SER A 51 0.25 27.94 1.66
C SER A 51 -0.80 26.90 1.28
N GLU A 52 -2.05 27.33 1.16
CA GLU A 52 -3.17 26.42 0.88
C GLU A 52 -3.10 25.83 -0.53
N ALA A 53 -2.66 26.61 -1.52
CA ALA A 53 -2.43 26.08 -2.87
C ALA A 53 -1.34 24.99 -2.90
N ARG A 54 -0.32 25.07 -2.03
CA ARG A 54 0.69 24.01 -1.88
C ARG A 54 0.10 22.74 -1.28
N ASP A 55 -0.72 22.89 -0.24
CA ASP A 55 -1.34 21.74 0.45
C ASP A 55 -2.33 21.04 -0.49
N VAL A 56 -3.15 21.76 -1.25
CA VAL A 56 -3.99 21.21 -2.33
C VAL A 56 -3.17 20.46 -3.38
N LEU A 57 -2.09 21.07 -3.87
CA LEU A 57 -1.24 20.47 -4.91
C LEU A 57 -0.61 19.15 -4.40
N THR A 58 -0.10 19.15 -3.19
CA THR A 58 0.55 17.99 -2.60
C THR A 58 -0.42 16.83 -2.45
N ASN A 59 -1.61 17.08 -1.91
CA ASN A 59 -2.62 16.04 -1.72
C ASN A 59 -3.14 15.49 -3.07
N ILE A 60 -3.33 16.34 -4.08
CA ILE A 60 -3.72 15.90 -5.43
C ILE A 60 -2.65 15.03 -6.08
N LEU A 61 -1.38 15.41 -5.99
CA LEU A 61 -0.27 14.65 -6.55
C LEU A 61 -0.12 13.30 -5.83
N SER A 62 -0.22 13.29 -4.51
CA SER A 62 -0.18 12.05 -3.73
C SER A 62 -1.31 11.11 -4.15
N ALA A 63 -2.57 11.54 -4.09
CA ALA A 63 -3.70 10.72 -4.50
C ALA A 63 -3.59 10.22 -5.95
N SER A 64 -3.11 11.07 -6.87
CA SER A 64 -2.97 10.72 -8.28
C SER A 64 -1.84 9.72 -8.53
N SER A 65 -0.78 9.73 -7.74
CA SER A 65 0.35 8.80 -7.87
C SER A 65 -0.03 7.34 -7.63
N HIS A 66 -1.15 7.09 -6.93
CA HIS A 66 -1.71 5.75 -6.76
C HIS A 66 -2.42 5.21 -8.01
N LEU A 67 -2.77 6.08 -8.96
CA LEU A 67 -3.58 5.72 -10.13
C LEU A 67 -2.80 5.79 -11.44
N VAL A 68 -1.84 6.71 -11.53
CA VAL A 68 -1.08 6.98 -12.74
C VAL A 68 0.37 7.33 -12.40
N ASP A 69 1.27 7.05 -13.33
CA ASP A 69 2.63 7.59 -13.25
C ASP A 69 2.59 9.11 -13.50
N VAL A 70 2.79 9.87 -12.43
CA VAL A 70 2.82 11.35 -12.45
C VAL A 70 4.22 11.91 -12.73
N SER A 71 5.24 11.08 -12.84
CA SER A 71 6.64 11.50 -13.02
C SER A 71 6.91 12.22 -14.35
N ASN A 72 6.06 11.98 -15.34
CA ASN A 72 6.20 12.50 -16.71
C ASN A 72 5.12 13.54 -17.06
N ILE A 73 4.48 14.16 -16.07
CA ILE A 73 3.50 15.21 -16.33
C ILE A 73 4.24 16.46 -16.84
N ILE A 74 3.93 16.86 -18.06
CA ILE A 74 4.47 18.08 -18.68
C ILE A 74 3.57 19.25 -18.29
N ILE A 75 4.12 20.13 -17.45
CA ILE A 75 3.42 21.34 -17.01
C ILE A 75 3.47 22.37 -18.14
N ASN A 76 2.31 22.78 -18.63
CA ASN A 76 2.18 23.83 -19.64
C ASN A 76 1.44 25.04 -19.03
N PRO A 77 2.14 26.12 -18.66
CA PRO A 77 1.57 27.24 -17.90
C PRO A 77 0.46 28.01 -18.61
N ASN A 78 0.19 27.75 -19.89
CA ASN A 78 -0.72 28.57 -20.70
C ASN A 78 -2.05 27.87 -21.04
N ASN A 79 -2.46 26.79 -20.37
CA ASN A 79 -3.49 25.90 -20.93
C ASN A 79 -4.78 25.71 -20.09
N SER A 80 -5.17 26.62 -19.21
CA SER A 80 -6.44 26.43 -18.48
C SER A 80 -7.26 27.72 -18.41
N GLU A 81 -8.36 27.78 -19.18
CA GLU A 81 -9.44 28.78 -19.01
C GLU A 81 -10.41 28.38 -17.86
N SER A 82 -10.30 27.18 -17.35
CA SER A 82 -11.18 26.66 -16.30
C SER A 82 -10.72 27.09 -14.91
N ASP A 83 -11.68 27.41 -14.05
CA ASP A 83 -11.40 27.70 -12.67
C ASP A 83 -10.97 26.45 -11.89
N ILE A 84 -10.24 26.64 -10.79
CA ILE A 84 -9.66 25.53 -10.03
C ILE A 84 -10.71 24.58 -9.46
N TRP A 85 -11.89 25.08 -9.11
CA TRP A 85 -12.99 24.30 -8.55
C TRP A 85 -13.53 23.29 -9.56
N THR A 86 -13.77 23.76 -10.78
CA THR A 86 -14.22 22.91 -11.89
C THR A 86 -13.20 21.83 -12.19
N LEU A 87 -11.91 22.17 -12.19
CA LEU A 87 -10.83 21.21 -12.42
C LEU A 87 -10.73 20.16 -11.32
N VAL A 88 -10.80 20.55 -10.06
CA VAL A 88 -10.74 19.60 -8.92
C VAL A 88 -11.99 18.73 -8.85
N ALA A 89 -13.17 19.29 -9.15
CA ALA A 89 -14.39 18.48 -9.23
C ALA A 89 -14.32 17.43 -10.33
N LEU A 90 -13.76 17.78 -11.50
CA LEU A 90 -13.54 16.86 -12.61
C LEU A 90 -12.53 15.77 -12.22
N TRP A 91 -11.40 16.15 -11.62
CA TRP A 91 -10.37 15.24 -11.11
C TRP A 91 -10.93 14.25 -10.08
N SER A 92 -11.69 14.73 -9.10
CA SER A 92 -12.32 13.89 -8.08
C SER A 92 -13.25 12.86 -8.69
N ARG A 93 -14.07 13.25 -9.69
CA ARG A 93 -14.94 12.34 -10.42
C ARG A 93 -14.14 11.32 -11.23
N GLN A 94 -13.08 11.74 -11.90
CA GLN A 94 -12.20 10.86 -12.68
C GLN A 94 -11.46 9.87 -11.75
N THR A 95 -10.95 10.34 -10.62
CA THR A 95 -10.32 9.51 -9.57
C THR A 95 -11.27 8.42 -9.10
N ALA A 96 -12.50 8.78 -8.73
CA ALA A 96 -13.51 7.82 -8.31
C ALA A 96 -13.90 6.83 -9.40
N THR A 97 -13.89 7.24 -10.67
CA THR A 97 -14.17 6.37 -11.82
C THR A 97 -13.06 5.37 -12.08
N LEU A 98 -11.80 5.82 -12.05
CA LEU A 98 -10.62 4.95 -12.20
C LEU A 98 -10.51 3.92 -11.07
N ARG A 99 -10.93 4.28 -9.86
CA ARG A 99 -11.01 3.37 -8.71
C ARG A 99 -12.22 2.42 -8.74
N GLY A 100 -13.00 2.41 -9.83
CA GLY A 100 -14.18 1.55 -9.98
C GLY A 100 -15.37 1.92 -9.08
N ARG A 101 -15.33 3.08 -8.41
CA ARG A 101 -16.40 3.52 -7.50
C ARG A 101 -17.59 4.17 -8.24
N PHE A 102 -17.40 4.55 -9.51
CA PHE A 102 -18.46 5.03 -10.38
C PHE A 102 -18.62 4.11 -11.58
N SER A 103 -19.82 3.53 -11.74
CA SER A 103 -20.15 2.62 -12.83
C SER A 103 -20.60 3.33 -14.12
N ARG A 104 -20.69 4.65 -14.14
CA ARG A 104 -21.15 5.42 -15.30
C ARG A 104 -20.04 6.27 -15.89
N GLY A 105 -19.46 5.81 -16.96
CA GLY A 105 -18.48 6.51 -17.76
C GLY A 105 -17.14 5.77 -17.83
N THR A 106 -16.45 5.94 -18.93
CA THR A 106 -15.06 5.55 -19.10
C THR A 106 -14.22 6.81 -19.01
N VAL A 107 -13.17 6.76 -18.20
CA VAL A 107 -12.15 7.81 -18.13
C VAL A 107 -10.88 7.22 -18.71
N SER A 108 -10.33 7.84 -19.75
CA SER A 108 -9.02 7.44 -20.23
C SER A 108 -7.92 7.97 -19.32
N ILE A 109 -6.79 7.27 -19.25
CA ILE A 109 -5.61 7.74 -18.51
C ILE A 109 -5.12 9.08 -19.06
N ASP A 110 -5.26 9.32 -20.36
CA ASP A 110 -4.85 10.58 -20.99
C ASP A 110 -5.77 11.75 -20.60
N ASP A 111 -7.09 11.52 -20.50
CA ASP A 111 -8.02 12.54 -19.99
C ASP A 111 -7.71 12.88 -18.52
N TYR A 112 -7.39 11.88 -17.72
CA TYR A 112 -7.00 12.06 -16.32
C TYR A 112 -5.70 12.88 -16.21
N ARG A 113 -4.67 12.53 -16.97
CA ARG A 113 -3.40 13.26 -17.02
C ARG A 113 -3.59 14.71 -17.50
N SER A 114 -4.44 14.93 -18.49
CA SER A 114 -4.75 16.28 -18.98
C SER A 114 -5.38 17.15 -17.89
N THR A 115 -6.37 16.62 -17.18
CA THR A 115 -7.00 17.31 -16.04
C THR A 115 -5.97 17.62 -14.96
N LEU A 116 -5.14 16.62 -14.60
CA LEU A 116 -4.10 16.78 -13.58
C LEU A 116 -3.07 17.85 -13.96
N THR A 117 -2.63 17.86 -15.22
CA THR A 117 -1.73 18.90 -15.76
C THR A 117 -2.32 20.30 -15.62
N SER A 118 -3.60 20.47 -15.93
CA SER A 118 -4.31 21.75 -15.82
C SER A 118 -4.40 22.23 -14.36
N ILE A 119 -4.69 21.32 -13.42
CA ILE A 119 -4.72 21.65 -11.99
C ILE A 119 -3.34 22.07 -11.49
N ILE A 120 -2.32 21.27 -11.80
CA ILE A 120 -0.94 21.56 -11.37
C ILE A 120 -0.51 22.94 -11.88
N SER A 121 -0.75 23.22 -13.17
CA SER A 121 -0.40 24.51 -13.75
C SER A 121 -1.10 25.68 -13.03
N ARG A 122 -2.39 25.52 -12.72
CA ARG A 122 -3.17 26.56 -12.03
C ARG A 122 -2.73 26.79 -10.59
N LEU A 123 -2.44 25.70 -9.85
CA LEU A 123 -1.93 25.80 -8.48
C LEU A 123 -0.53 26.43 -8.43
N LEU A 124 0.36 26.06 -9.35
CA LEU A 124 1.69 26.68 -9.43
C LEU A 124 1.65 28.18 -9.77
N GLU A 125 0.65 28.65 -10.53
CA GLU A 125 0.42 30.10 -10.71
C GLU A 125 0.08 30.78 -9.38
N LEU A 126 -0.79 30.20 -8.56
CA LEU A 126 -1.17 30.71 -7.24
C LEU A 126 0.01 30.70 -6.27
N ILE A 127 0.86 29.70 -6.35
CA ILE A 127 2.06 29.55 -5.51
C ILE A 127 3.17 30.56 -5.89
N GLY A 128 3.08 31.19 -7.06
CA GLY A 128 4.05 32.21 -7.49
C GLY A 128 5.28 31.63 -8.19
N GLY A 129 5.14 30.60 -9.00
CA GLY A 129 6.19 30.10 -9.90
C GLY A 129 7.22 29.18 -9.23
N THR A 130 6.93 28.65 -8.04
CA THR A 130 7.71 27.60 -7.39
C THR A 130 7.58 26.30 -8.17
N SER A 131 8.64 25.48 -8.24
CA SER A 131 8.54 24.18 -8.91
C SER A 131 7.70 23.18 -8.10
N ALA A 132 7.05 22.24 -8.78
CA ALA A 132 6.32 21.17 -8.09
C ALA A 132 7.21 20.35 -7.14
N ASP A 133 8.48 20.14 -7.51
CA ASP A 133 9.50 19.49 -6.68
C ASP A 133 9.69 20.21 -5.33
N ASP A 134 9.80 21.54 -5.36
CA ASP A 134 10.03 22.32 -4.14
C ASP A 134 8.80 22.30 -3.23
N VAL A 135 7.60 22.32 -3.82
CA VAL A 135 6.33 22.23 -3.09
C VAL A 135 6.23 20.89 -2.38
N ILE A 136 6.46 19.79 -3.09
CA ILE A 136 6.39 18.43 -2.51
C ILE A 136 7.44 18.26 -1.41
N ARG A 137 8.68 18.71 -1.61
CA ARG A 137 9.74 18.67 -0.57
C ARG A 137 9.34 19.42 0.69
N ALA A 138 8.78 20.62 0.55
CA ALA A 138 8.31 21.39 1.69
C ALA A 138 7.16 20.69 2.44
N SER A 139 6.25 20.05 1.71
CA SER A 139 5.13 19.30 2.28
C SER A 139 5.60 18.01 2.96
N ILE A 140 6.56 17.29 2.39
CA ILE A 140 7.19 16.12 3.05
C ILE A 140 7.80 16.56 4.39
N ALA A 141 8.54 17.65 4.42
CA ALA A 141 9.15 18.17 5.65
C ALA A 141 8.09 18.57 6.69
N LYS A 142 7.02 19.26 6.26
CA LYS A 142 5.89 19.64 7.12
C LYS A 142 5.18 18.43 7.69
N PHE A 143 4.91 17.41 6.87
CA PHE A 143 4.20 16.20 7.27
C PHE A 143 5.07 15.29 8.15
N SER A 144 6.33 15.08 7.79
CA SER A 144 7.29 14.28 8.57
C SER A 144 7.39 14.78 10.02
N SER A 145 7.39 16.09 10.24
CA SER A 145 7.43 16.66 11.60
C SER A 145 6.19 16.33 12.45
N ARG A 146 5.11 15.86 11.85
CA ARG A 146 3.85 15.53 12.53
C ARG A 146 3.63 14.04 12.70
N VAL A 147 4.30 13.19 11.90
CA VAL A 147 4.07 11.73 11.87
C VAL A 147 4.28 11.09 13.23
N ASP A 148 5.36 11.44 13.92
CA ASP A 148 5.68 10.87 15.24
C ASP A 148 4.62 11.18 16.31
N ALA A 149 3.85 12.26 16.12
CA ALA A 149 2.76 12.64 17.03
C ALA A 149 1.46 11.85 16.80
N TYR A 150 1.31 11.19 15.63
CA TYR A 150 0.10 10.47 15.25
C TYR A 150 0.23 8.96 15.30
N LEU A 151 1.45 8.42 15.51
CA LEU A 151 1.65 6.97 15.62
C LEU A 151 1.12 6.50 16.98
N PRO A 152 0.15 5.58 17.00
CA PRO A 152 -0.27 4.97 18.24
C PRO A 152 0.85 4.11 18.81
N ASP A 153 1.14 4.25 20.10
CA ASP A 153 2.05 3.36 20.84
C ASP A 153 1.29 2.06 21.20
N ILE A 154 1.21 1.15 20.23
CA ILE A 154 0.49 -0.13 20.41
C ILE A 154 1.47 -1.24 20.78
N ASP A 155 1.34 -1.79 21.97
CA ASP A 155 2.00 -3.04 22.34
C ASP A 155 1.30 -4.24 21.66
N LEU A 156 1.70 -4.51 20.42
CA LEU A 156 1.14 -5.63 19.64
C LEU A 156 1.38 -6.99 20.31
N LYS A 157 2.44 -7.15 21.14
CA LYS A 157 2.69 -8.43 21.83
C LYS A 157 1.60 -8.76 22.83
N SER A 158 1.01 -7.76 23.48
CA SER A 158 -0.11 -7.95 24.41
C SER A 158 -1.39 -8.45 23.71
N HIS A 159 -1.47 -8.30 22.36
CA HIS A 159 -2.58 -8.77 21.54
C HIS A 159 -2.37 -10.19 20.97
N ILE A 160 -1.30 -10.87 21.36
CA ILE A 160 -1.04 -12.27 20.97
C ILE A 160 -1.16 -13.15 22.21
N ALA A 161 -2.16 -14.03 22.22
CA ALA A 161 -2.33 -14.99 23.32
C ALA A 161 -1.45 -16.22 23.10
N GLU A 162 -0.90 -16.75 24.16
CA GLU A 162 -0.03 -17.95 24.12
C GLU A 162 -0.69 -19.12 24.80
N TYR A 163 -0.78 -20.26 24.10
CA TYR A 163 -1.34 -21.51 24.61
C TYR A 163 -0.30 -22.61 24.52
N PRO A 164 0.28 -23.04 25.65
CA PRO A 164 1.20 -24.16 25.67
C PRO A 164 0.46 -25.49 25.35
N ASP A 165 1.19 -26.41 24.74
CA ASP A 165 0.71 -27.76 24.42
C ASP A 165 -0.53 -27.81 23.48
N PHE A 166 -0.69 -26.83 22.59
CA PHE A 166 -1.76 -26.79 21.61
C PHE A 166 -1.20 -26.69 20.17
N PRO A 167 -1.74 -27.44 19.18
CA PRO A 167 -2.73 -28.52 19.28
C PRO A 167 -2.14 -29.85 19.77
N LYS A 168 -0.83 -29.90 20.03
CA LYS A 168 -0.09 -31.08 20.49
C LYS A 168 0.89 -30.68 21.58
N LEU A 169 1.22 -31.62 22.46
CA LEU A 169 2.22 -31.46 23.51
C LEU A 169 3.55 -30.96 22.95
N GLY A 170 4.15 -29.94 23.60
CA GLY A 170 5.41 -29.32 23.22
C GLY A 170 5.28 -28.19 22.19
N ILE A 171 4.08 -27.86 21.70
CA ILE A 171 3.85 -26.72 20.81
C ILE A 171 3.32 -25.55 21.63
N LEU A 172 3.99 -24.41 21.54
CA LEU A 172 3.49 -23.12 22.04
C LEU A 172 2.73 -22.42 20.91
N PHE A 173 1.41 -22.47 20.96
CA PHE A 173 0.56 -21.84 19.96
C PHE A 173 0.38 -20.35 20.24
N ARG A 174 0.62 -19.53 19.23
CA ARG A 174 0.41 -18.09 19.28
C ARG A 174 -0.89 -17.76 18.56
N ASP A 175 -1.87 -17.33 19.35
CA ASP A 175 -3.21 -17.02 18.89
C ASP A 175 -3.34 -15.53 18.60
N ILE A 176 -3.68 -15.21 17.36
CA ILE A 176 -3.94 -13.85 16.88
C ILE A 176 -5.37 -13.38 17.14
N SER A 177 -6.23 -14.18 17.75
CA SER A 177 -7.63 -13.80 17.97
C SER A 177 -7.81 -12.51 18.76
N PRO A 178 -7.02 -12.21 19.81
CA PRO A 178 -7.09 -10.91 20.47
C PRO A 178 -6.69 -9.74 19.55
N LEU A 179 -5.69 -9.93 18.69
CA LEU A 179 -5.31 -8.95 17.67
C LEU A 179 -6.47 -8.68 16.71
N LEU A 180 -7.14 -9.72 16.24
CA LEU A 180 -8.28 -9.58 15.33
C LEU A 180 -9.49 -8.91 15.98
N ALA A 181 -9.60 -8.97 17.31
CA ALA A 181 -10.69 -8.35 18.07
C ALA A 181 -10.47 -6.86 18.35
N ASP A 182 -9.28 -6.32 18.10
CA ASP A 182 -8.93 -4.92 18.29
C ASP A 182 -8.80 -4.19 16.96
N ALA A 183 -9.71 -3.24 16.69
CA ALA A 183 -9.76 -2.53 15.41
C ALA A 183 -8.55 -1.59 15.20
N GLU A 184 -7.99 -1.04 16.28
CA GLU A 184 -6.83 -0.16 16.21
C GLU A 184 -5.55 -0.96 15.93
N ALA A 185 -5.35 -2.06 16.65
CA ALA A 185 -4.25 -2.97 16.42
C ALA A 185 -4.28 -3.59 15.01
N MET A 186 -5.47 -3.97 14.52
CA MET A 186 -5.65 -4.46 13.14
C MET A 186 -5.28 -3.40 12.11
N ARG A 187 -5.72 -2.16 12.31
CA ARG A 187 -5.36 -1.04 11.43
C ARG A 187 -3.86 -0.81 11.42
N TYR A 188 -3.24 -0.75 12.59
CA TYR A 188 -1.80 -0.61 12.74
C TYR A 188 -1.04 -1.69 11.97
N VAL A 189 -1.38 -2.96 12.15
CA VAL A 189 -0.75 -4.09 11.42
C VAL A 189 -0.92 -3.94 9.91
N GLY A 190 -2.11 -3.54 9.44
CA GLY A 190 -2.37 -3.31 8.02
C GLY A 190 -1.44 -2.25 7.42
N PHE A 191 -1.27 -1.12 8.10
CA PHE A 191 -0.38 -0.05 7.65
C PHE A 191 1.09 -0.44 7.74
N GLU A 192 1.51 -1.13 8.82
CA GLU A 192 2.89 -1.59 8.96
C GLU A 192 3.29 -2.56 7.83
N LEU A 193 2.42 -3.51 7.47
CA LEU A 193 2.68 -4.38 6.32
C LEU A 193 2.67 -3.61 5.00
N ALA A 194 1.73 -2.69 4.80
CA ALA A 194 1.61 -1.90 3.59
C ALA A 194 2.85 -1.05 3.28
N LYS A 195 3.55 -0.53 4.29
CA LYS A 195 4.83 0.20 4.14
C LYS A 195 5.88 -0.59 3.36
N HIS A 196 5.87 -1.91 3.46
CA HIS A 196 6.90 -2.78 2.87
C HIS A 196 6.54 -3.34 1.50
N CYS A 197 5.37 -2.99 0.94
CA CYS A 197 4.91 -3.49 -0.37
C CYS A 197 4.19 -2.43 -1.22
N GLN A 198 4.56 -1.17 -1.07
CA GLN A 198 3.94 -0.05 -1.80
C GLN A 198 4.04 -0.20 -3.33
N ASP A 199 5.11 -0.84 -3.81
CA ASP A 199 5.37 -1.05 -5.23
C ASP A 199 4.74 -2.33 -5.79
N ALA A 200 4.03 -3.10 -4.97
CA ALA A 200 3.36 -4.30 -5.43
C ALA A 200 2.15 -3.96 -6.31
N ASP A 201 1.99 -4.68 -7.43
CA ASP A 201 0.82 -4.59 -8.30
C ASP A 201 -0.33 -5.44 -7.77
N VAL A 202 -0.02 -6.50 -7.03
CA VAL A 202 -0.95 -7.51 -6.53
C VAL A 202 -0.56 -7.91 -5.11
N ILE A 203 -1.56 -8.01 -4.24
CA ILE A 203 -1.40 -8.56 -2.90
C ILE A 203 -1.90 -10.00 -2.89
N ALA A 204 -1.07 -10.95 -2.45
CA ALA A 204 -1.44 -12.37 -2.39
C ALA A 204 -1.44 -12.86 -0.94
N GLY A 205 -2.59 -13.31 -0.47
CA GLY A 205 -2.75 -13.88 0.87
C GLY A 205 -2.70 -15.40 0.86
N LEU A 206 -2.12 -15.99 1.92
CA LEU A 206 -2.02 -17.44 2.09
C LEU A 206 -3.17 -17.99 2.96
N ASP A 207 -3.68 -19.17 2.60
CA ASP A 207 -4.79 -19.89 3.29
C ASP A 207 -4.36 -20.35 4.70
N ALA A 208 -5.03 -19.89 5.75
CA ALA A 208 -6.26 -19.14 5.77
C ALA A 208 -6.11 -17.77 6.46
N ARG A 209 -5.25 -17.62 7.48
CA ARG A 209 -5.15 -16.41 8.31
C ARG A 209 -4.45 -15.28 7.57
N GLY A 210 -3.58 -15.59 6.62
CA GLY A 210 -2.95 -14.61 5.74
C GLY A 210 -3.95 -13.79 4.91
N PHE A 211 -5.12 -14.34 4.58
CA PHE A 211 -6.18 -13.61 3.87
C PHE A 211 -6.65 -12.36 4.60
N ILE A 212 -6.71 -12.43 5.94
CA ILE A 212 -7.20 -11.32 6.77
C ILE A 212 -6.29 -10.10 6.56
N PHE A 213 -5.00 -10.29 6.73
CA PHE A 213 -4.01 -9.22 6.62
C PHE A 213 -3.80 -8.78 5.17
N ALA A 214 -3.76 -9.73 4.23
CA ALA A 214 -3.68 -9.41 2.81
C ALA A 214 -4.87 -8.56 2.34
N THR A 215 -6.08 -8.79 2.87
CA THR A 215 -7.25 -7.97 2.57
C THR A 215 -7.08 -6.54 3.06
N LEU A 216 -6.57 -6.35 4.27
CA LEU A 216 -6.31 -5.01 4.82
C LEU A 216 -5.28 -4.26 3.96
N VAL A 217 -4.16 -4.89 3.64
CA VAL A 217 -3.10 -4.30 2.83
C VAL A 217 -3.60 -3.97 1.42
N ALA A 218 -4.36 -4.88 0.80
CA ALA A 218 -4.95 -4.66 -0.52
C ALA A 218 -5.89 -3.43 -0.54
N GLN A 219 -6.69 -3.25 0.53
CA GLN A 219 -7.56 -2.08 0.69
C GLN A 219 -6.77 -0.79 0.92
N ILE A 220 -5.75 -0.81 1.78
CA ILE A 220 -4.90 0.35 2.07
C ILE A 220 -4.18 0.82 0.81
N LEU A 221 -3.61 -0.10 0.03
CA LEU A 221 -2.85 0.21 -1.17
C LEU A 221 -3.69 0.34 -2.45
N ASP A 222 -5.01 0.08 -2.37
CA ASP A 222 -5.91 0.03 -3.53
C ASP A 222 -5.40 -0.95 -4.62
N ARG A 223 -5.04 -2.18 -4.18
CA ARG A 223 -4.49 -3.24 -5.03
C ARG A 223 -5.43 -4.46 -5.09
N PRO A 224 -5.41 -5.21 -6.20
CA PRO A 224 -6.13 -6.48 -6.28
C PRO A 224 -5.59 -7.50 -5.27
N LEU A 225 -6.50 -8.35 -4.76
CA LEU A 225 -6.19 -9.45 -3.85
C LEU A 225 -6.26 -10.78 -4.59
N VAL A 226 -5.22 -11.59 -4.44
CA VAL A 226 -5.15 -12.97 -4.93
C VAL A 226 -5.10 -13.94 -3.75
N MET A 227 -5.83 -15.04 -3.84
CA MET A 227 -5.82 -16.08 -2.84
C MET A 227 -4.90 -17.23 -3.26
N ILE A 228 -3.91 -17.55 -2.45
CA ILE A 228 -3.13 -18.79 -2.55
C ILE A 228 -3.70 -19.78 -1.55
N ARG A 229 -4.21 -20.92 -2.04
CA ARG A 229 -4.98 -21.86 -1.22
C ARG A 229 -4.39 -23.26 -1.26
N LYS A 230 -4.77 -24.08 -0.27
CA LYS A 230 -4.50 -25.52 -0.32
C LYS A 230 -5.11 -26.12 -1.57
N THR A 231 -4.38 -27.01 -2.24
CA THR A 231 -4.80 -27.64 -3.49
C THR A 231 -6.20 -28.24 -3.39
N GLY A 232 -6.99 -28.06 -4.45
CA GLY A 232 -8.39 -28.48 -4.50
C GLY A 232 -9.40 -27.53 -3.84
N LYS A 233 -8.97 -26.35 -3.37
CA LYS A 233 -9.84 -25.32 -2.78
C LYS A 233 -10.17 -24.15 -3.72
N LEU A 234 -9.57 -24.13 -4.91
CA LEU A 234 -9.84 -23.12 -5.94
C LEU A 234 -10.56 -23.75 -7.14
N PRO A 235 -11.56 -23.08 -7.72
CA PRO A 235 -12.21 -23.55 -8.95
C PRO A 235 -11.40 -23.15 -10.18
N GLY A 236 -11.67 -23.82 -11.31
CA GLY A 236 -11.07 -23.53 -12.62
C GLY A 236 -9.65 -24.07 -12.77
N SER A 237 -8.91 -23.49 -13.73
CA SER A 237 -7.51 -23.87 -13.97
C SER A 237 -6.61 -23.29 -12.89
N THR A 238 -5.82 -24.16 -12.27
CA THR A 238 -4.88 -23.82 -11.20
C THR A 238 -3.49 -24.32 -11.52
N ILE A 239 -2.49 -23.61 -11.00
CA ILE A 239 -1.12 -24.09 -10.92
C ILE A 239 -0.87 -24.47 -9.46
N ASP A 240 -0.32 -25.67 -9.28
CA ASP A 240 -0.08 -26.26 -7.97
C ASP A 240 1.42 -26.32 -7.66
N GLU A 241 1.77 -26.10 -6.41
CA GLU A 241 3.14 -26.25 -5.91
C GLU A 241 3.14 -27.08 -4.64
N SER A 242 3.94 -28.15 -4.63
CA SER A 242 4.08 -29.02 -3.47
C SER A 242 5.30 -28.64 -2.65
N TYR A 243 5.23 -28.80 -1.35
CA TYR A 243 6.34 -28.60 -0.44
C TYR A 243 6.31 -29.60 0.70
N ASP A 244 7.49 -29.96 1.17
CA ASP A 244 7.64 -30.95 2.24
C ASP A 244 7.43 -30.29 3.60
N LEU A 245 6.79 -31.02 4.49
CA LEU A 245 6.71 -30.78 5.93
C LEU A 245 7.57 -31.80 6.65
N GLU A 246 7.86 -31.57 7.93
CA GLU A 246 8.55 -32.56 8.76
C GLU A 246 7.85 -33.92 8.75
N TYR A 247 6.53 -33.93 8.55
CA TYR A 247 5.71 -35.15 8.45
C TYR A 247 4.73 -35.03 7.28
N GLY A 248 5.16 -35.43 6.07
CA GLY A 248 4.34 -35.46 4.87
C GLY A 248 4.59 -34.29 3.93
N SER A 249 3.80 -34.17 2.87
CA SER A 249 3.83 -33.07 1.91
C SER A 249 2.51 -32.32 1.90
N ASN A 250 2.55 -31.02 1.76
CA ASN A 250 1.41 -30.17 1.46
C ASN A 250 1.52 -29.59 0.06
N SER A 251 0.39 -29.17 -0.48
CA SER A 251 0.34 -28.53 -1.80
C SER A 251 -0.57 -27.31 -1.73
N ILE A 252 -0.14 -26.25 -2.40
CA ILE A 252 -0.91 -25.01 -2.55
C ILE A 252 -1.09 -24.67 -4.02
N SER A 253 -2.12 -23.91 -4.31
CA SER A 253 -2.56 -23.58 -5.66
C SER A 253 -2.87 -22.11 -5.79
N VAL A 254 -2.67 -21.58 -7.00
CA VAL A 254 -3.16 -20.28 -7.46
C VAL A 254 -3.90 -20.46 -8.79
N GLN A 255 -4.88 -19.62 -9.07
CA GLN A 255 -5.57 -19.63 -10.36
C GLN A 255 -4.66 -19.02 -11.45
N GLU A 256 -4.54 -19.67 -12.60
CA GLU A 256 -3.62 -19.28 -13.69
C GLU A 256 -3.79 -17.84 -14.16
N TRP A 257 -5.01 -17.32 -14.14
CA TRP A 257 -5.36 -15.98 -14.62
C TRP A 257 -5.18 -14.87 -13.60
N SER A 258 -4.94 -15.22 -12.33
CA SER A 258 -5.04 -14.27 -11.21
C SER A 258 -3.83 -13.36 -11.06
N ILE A 259 -2.70 -13.74 -11.66
CA ILE A 259 -1.46 -12.95 -11.70
C ILE A 259 -1.01 -12.89 -13.15
N LEU A 260 -0.80 -11.67 -13.66
CA LEU A 260 -0.31 -11.49 -15.02
C LEU A 260 1.23 -11.53 -15.06
N PRO A 261 1.82 -11.99 -16.18
CA PRO A 261 3.28 -11.98 -16.32
C PRO A 261 3.88 -10.60 -16.09
N GLY A 262 4.93 -10.55 -15.26
CA GLY A 262 5.64 -9.32 -14.91
C GLY A 262 5.04 -8.51 -13.77
N GLN A 263 3.85 -8.85 -13.25
CA GLN A 263 3.31 -8.18 -12.08
C GLN A 263 4.13 -8.46 -10.83
N ARG A 264 4.34 -7.43 -10.04
CA ARG A 264 4.99 -7.50 -8.72
C ARG A 264 3.98 -7.93 -7.67
N VAL A 265 4.28 -8.98 -6.94
CA VAL A 265 3.37 -9.63 -5.99
C VAL A 265 3.94 -9.59 -4.58
N ALA A 266 3.20 -9.01 -3.65
CA ALA A 266 3.49 -9.12 -2.22
C ALA A 266 2.78 -10.35 -1.64
N LEU A 267 3.54 -11.24 -1.02
CA LEU A 267 3.05 -12.42 -0.33
C LEU A 267 2.82 -12.11 1.14
N ILE A 268 1.62 -12.38 1.65
CA ILE A 268 1.25 -12.07 3.04
C ILE A 268 0.69 -13.30 3.76
N ASP A 269 1.24 -13.56 4.96
CA ASP A 269 0.70 -14.56 5.90
C ASP A 269 0.70 -14.00 7.33
N ASP A 270 0.10 -14.70 8.26
CA ASP A 270 0.13 -14.34 9.68
C ASP A 270 1.42 -14.76 10.37
N LEU A 271 2.02 -15.88 9.96
CA LEU A 271 3.13 -16.51 10.66
C LEU A 271 4.23 -16.98 9.70
N LEU A 272 5.47 -16.61 10.00
CA LEU A 272 6.68 -17.18 9.40
C LEU A 272 7.38 -18.09 10.42
N ALA A 273 7.29 -19.40 10.22
CA ALA A 273 8.01 -20.41 10.99
C ALA A 273 9.21 -20.95 10.20
N THR A 274 9.12 -22.16 9.63
CA THR A 274 10.18 -22.76 8.79
C THR A 274 10.31 -22.14 7.40
N GLY A 275 9.29 -21.40 6.96
CA GLY A 275 9.25 -20.76 5.64
C GLY A 275 8.77 -21.65 4.49
N GLY A 276 8.48 -22.94 4.70
CA GLY A 276 8.11 -23.87 3.63
C GLY A 276 6.92 -23.42 2.80
N THR A 277 5.83 -22.98 3.44
CA THR A 277 4.63 -22.47 2.74
C THR A 277 4.92 -21.22 1.94
N MET A 278 5.67 -20.28 2.52
CA MET A 278 6.07 -19.04 1.85
C MET A 278 6.96 -19.30 0.64
N GLN A 279 7.93 -20.22 0.75
CA GLN A 279 8.79 -20.59 -0.37
C GLN A 279 7.97 -21.23 -1.52
N ALA A 280 7.03 -22.10 -1.18
CA ALA A 280 6.13 -22.69 -2.17
C ALA A 280 5.28 -21.59 -2.86
N ALA A 281 4.74 -20.64 -2.09
CA ALA A 281 3.99 -19.51 -2.62
C ALA A 281 4.84 -18.63 -3.55
N ALA A 282 6.08 -18.37 -3.18
CA ALA A 282 7.01 -17.61 -4.02
C ALA A 282 7.29 -18.33 -5.35
N ARG A 283 7.57 -19.64 -5.32
CA ARG A 283 7.71 -20.44 -6.53
C ARG A 283 6.45 -20.46 -7.39
N LEU A 284 5.27 -20.48 -6.77
CA LEU A 284 3.99 -20.41 -7.47
C LEU A 284 3.83 -19.11 -8.24
N VAL A 285 4.12 -17.97 -7.61
CA VAL A 285 4.12 -16.65 -8.25
C VAL A 285 5.08 -16.61 -9.43
N GLU A 286 6.32 -17.10 -9.27
CA GLU A 286 7.31 -17.14 -10.34
C GLU A 286 6.86 -18.06 -11.51
N ARG A 287 6.22 -19.18 -11.23
CA ARG A 287 5.70 -20.12 -12.25
C ARG A 287 4.56 -19.57 -13.09
N VAL A 288 3.71 -18.68 -12.54
CA VAL A 288 2.68 -17.98 -13.32
C VAL A 288 3.24 -16.74 -14.05
N GLY A 289 4.54 -16.46 -13.90
CA GLY A 289 5.22 -15.34 -14.55
C GLY A 289 5.23 -14.05 -13.75
N GLY A 290 4.76 -14.04 -12.50
CA GLY A 290 4.85 -12.91 -11.59
C GLY A 290 6.26 -12.73 -11.01
N ILE A 291 6.50 -11.59 -10.38
CA ILE A 291 7.73 -11.24 -9.69
C ILE A 291 7.40 -11.10 -8.20
N VAL A 292 8.06 -11.84 -7.33
CA VAL A 292 7.88 -11.67 -5.88
C VAL A 292 8.52 -10.35 -5.46
N ASP A 293 7.68 -9.41 -5.03
CA ASP A 293 8.08 -8.09 -4.55
C ASP A 293 8.57 -8.16 -3.10
N SER A 294 7.75 -8.74 -2.24
CA SER A 294 8.00 -8.84 -0.82
C SER A 294 7.33 -10.07 -0.20
N VAL A 295 7.85 -10.51 0.94
CA VAL A 295 7.32 -11.60 1.77
C VAL A 295 7.09 -11.04 3.16
N LEU A 296 5.83 -10.96 3.56
CA LEU A 296 5.42 -10.23 4.75
C LEU A 296 4.62 -11.11 5.70
N CYS A 297 4.93 -11.04 7.00
CA CYS A 297 4.20 -11.76 8.04
C CYS A 297 3.96 -10.85 9.24
N VAL A 298 2.92 -11.16 10.01
CA VAL A 298 2.68 -10.48 11.29
C VAL A 298 3.68 -10.96 12.33
N ILE A 299 3.90 -12.27 12.40
CA ILE A 299 4.75 -12.92 13.40
C ILE A 299 5.85 -13.72 12.73
N ALA A 300 7.09 -13.57 13.18
CA ALA A 300 8.19 -14.48 12.91
C ALA A 300 8.55 -15.27 14.17
N LEU A 301 8.73 -16.59 14.02
CA LEU A 301 9.27 -17.45 15.08
C LEU A 301 10.78 -17.59 14.87
N ASP A 302 11.56 -16.91 15.72
CA ASP A 302 13.02 -16.91 15.66
C ASP A 302 13.65 -17.92 16.62
N GLU A 303 12.88 -18.92 17.03
CA GLU A 303 13.38 -20.02 17.86
C GLU A 303 14.56 -20.71 17.17
N PRO A 304 15.63 -21.11 17.92
CA PRO A 304 16.88 -21.57 17.32
C PRO A 304 16.75 -22.76 16.35
N PHE A 305 15.73 -23.60 16.51
CA PHE A 305 15.45 -24.73 15.62
C PHE A 305 14.62 -24.35 14.38
N LEU A 306 14.03 -23.14 14.35
CA LEU A 306 13.28 -22.58 13.22
C LEU A 306 14.08 -21.52 12.47
N ALA A 307 14.80 -20.67 13.18
CA ALA A 307 15.79 -19.76 12.62
C ALA A 307 16.95 -20.60 12.06
N GLY A 308 17.51 -20.30 10.94
CA GLY A 308 18.60 -21.10 10.33
C GLY A 308 18.13 -22.35 9.57
N GLN A 309 16.80 -22.55 9.41
CA GLN A 309 16.33 -23.54 8.45
C GLN A 309 16.68 -23.08 7.04
N PRO A 310 17.28 -23.95 6.18
CA PRO A 310 17.72 -23.56 4.85
C PRO A 310 16.63 -22.91 3.99
N THR A 311 15.38 -23.32 4.20
CA THR A 311 14.21 -22.77 3.49
C THR A 311 13.93 -21.32 3.88
N ARG A 312 14.01 -21.01 5.19
CA ARG A 312 13.80 -19.65 5.70
C ARG A 312 14.95 -18.72 5.28
N GLU A 313 16.21 -19.15 5.43
CA GLU A 313 17.37 -18.40 4.97
C GLU A 313 17.31 -18.12 3.45
N SER A 314 16.84 -19.07 2.66
CA SER A 314 16.64 -18.91 1.22
C SER A 314 15.62 -17.82 0.89
N ILE A 315 14.51 -17.72 1.65
CA ILE A 315 13.49 -16.68 1.47
C ILE A 315 14.05 -15.32 1.85
N GLU A 316 14.64 -15.21 3.04
CA GLU A 316 15.16 -13.96 3.60
C GLU A 316 16.33 -13.40 2.77
N SER A 317 17.11 -14.27 2.14
CA SER A 317 18.21 -13.85 1.25
C SER A 317 17.75 -13.46 -0.16
N LYS A 318 16.65 -14.04 -0.64
CA LYS A 318 16.17 -13.83 -2.03
C LYS A 318 15.15 -12.72 -2.15
N TYR A 319 14.31 -12.51 -1.14
CA TYR A 319 13.19 -11.58 -1.20
C TYR A 319 13.26 -10.55 -0.08
N ASN A 320 12.64 -9.40 -0.29
CA ASN A 320 12.40 -8.41 0.76
C ASN A 320 11.44 -9.01 1.81
N THR A 321 12.01 -9.63 2.86
CA THR A 321 11.24 -10.33 3.90
C THR A 321 11.16 -9.48 5.16
N LYS A 322 9.93 -9.26 5.66
CA LYS A 322 9.67 -8.48 6.88
C LYS A 322 8.60 -9.14 7.73
N SER A 323 8.78 -9.06 9.05
CA SER A 323 7.78 -9.43 10.03
C SER A 323 7.67 -8.33 11.10
N ILE A 324 6.45 -8.12 11.61
CA ILE A 324 6.19 -7.04 12.58
C ILE A 324 6.62 -7.47 13.98
N LEU A 325 6.29 -8.69 14.37
CA LEU A 325 6.62 -9.26 15.67
C LEU A 325 7.62 -10.40 15.53
N HIS A 326 8.56 -10.46 16.47
CA HIS A 326 9.57 -11.50 16.55
C HIS A 326 9.49 -12.20 17.91
N TYR A 327 9.44 -13.54 17.89
CA TYR A 327 9.42 -14.41 19.06
C TYR A 327 10.57 -15.39 18.99
N SER A 328 11.45 -15.32 20.00
CA SER A 328 12.64 -16.15 20.20
C SER A 328 12.53 -17.03 21.45
#